data_4e488d47fa8d4216d687de412d3e402d
#
_entry.id   4e488d47fa8d4216d687de412d3e402d
#
_cell.length_a   1.000
_cell.length_b   1.000
_cell.length_c   1.000
_cell.angle_alpha   90.00
_cell.angle_beta   90.00
_cell.angle_gamma   90.00
#
_symmetry.space_group_name_H-M   'P 1'
#
loop_
_entity.id
_entity.type
_entity.pdbx_description
1 polymer ?
#
loop_
_entity_poly.entity_id
_entity_poly.type
_entity_poly.pdbx_seq_one_letter_code
_entity_poly.pdbx_strand_id
1 'polypeptide(L)'
;MTNEQIKTNLQKLFDCKTDFTVIQTGKKSSKVNGLYNPATCEIILHNLNFSTDNEIVYTAIHELTHHVLTTEKDVKSSKSHSGIFWATFYDFLDKAIELGLYSRNRSDETNNLIEQAKEIQKEIINAQKKLGEIIGKLFDSCTKNSERVEDVIEHDLQITRSKAKELMKVQGNETTDELSKIVNSAKDVMIKAAAQKAVDDGKTVEQVKAIAKQKAKAIDDDLENPEQLRREKKRLETQIERLNDRLVQVEETLISMEGGDDCKATV
;
A
#
# COMPACT_ATOMS: atom_id res chain seq x y z
N MET A 1 30.90 4.30 -8.33
CA MET A 1 30.14 5.14 -9.29
C MET A 1 30.32 6.63 -8.97
N THR A 2 30.30 7.55 -10.01
CA THR A 2 30.29 9.02 -9.83
C THR A 2 28.86 9.55 -9.64
N ASN A 3 28.70 10.80 -9.17
CA ASN A 3 27.40 11.45 -9.03
C ASN A 3 26.63 11.49 -10.36
N GLU A 4 27.34 11.82 -11.45
CA GLU A 4 26.75 11.87 -12.80
C GLU A 4 26.32 10.50 -13.31
N GLN A 5 27.09 9.46 -13.04
CA GLN A 5 26.71 8.08 -13.39
C GLN A 5 25.45 7.64 -12.63
N ILE A 6 25.34 8.00 -11.34
CA ILE A 6 24.15 7.69 -10.55
C ILE A 6 22.97 8.46 -11.10
N LYS A 7 23.08 9.78 -11.34
CA LYS A 7 22.02 10.61 -11.91
C LYS A 7 21.53 10.04 -13.25
N THR A 8 22.45 9.73 -14.16
CA THR A 8 22.11 9.16 -15.48
C THR A 8 21.37 7.83 -15.35
N ASN A 9 21.77 6.97 -14.41
CA ASN A 9 21.08 5.72 -14.17
C ASN A 9 19.66 5.92 -13.63
N LEU A 10 19.47 6.86 -12.71
CA LEU A 10 18.17 7.20 -12.17
C LEU A 10 17.23 7.80 -13.23
N GLN A 11 17.74 8.62 -14.13
CA GLN A 11 16.98 9.19 -15.25
C GLN A 11 16.48 8.13 -16.24
N LYS A 12 17.20 7.01 -16.41
CA LYS A 12 16.71 5.86 -17.20
C LYS A 12 15.47 5.20 -16.57
N LEU A 13 15.32 5.28 -15.24
CA LEU A 13 14.19 4.70 -14.53
C LEU A 13 12.93 5.55 -14.67
N PHE A 14 13.08 6.86 -14.57
CA PHE A 14 11.96 7.79 -14.65
C PHE A 14 12.43 9.13 -15.24
N ASP A 15 11.66 9.62 -16.24
CA ASP A 15 11.87 10.93 -16.85
C ASP A 15 11.18 11.99 -15.98
N CYS A 16 11.95 12.57 -15.04
CA CYS A 16 11.44 13.57 -14.10
C CYS A 16 11.29 14.93 -14.81
N LYS A 17 10.12 15.56 -14.68
CA LYS A 17 9.90 16.96 -15.14
C LYS A 17 10.68 17.95 -14.30
N THR A 18 10.77 17.69 -12.99
CA THR A 18 11.60 18.48 -12.07
C THR A 18 12.97 17.83 -11.98
N ASP A 19 14.03 18.56 -12.33
CA ASP A 19 15.39 18.04 -12.26
C ASP A 19 15.85 17.86 -10.79
N PHE A 20 16.82 16.99 -10.59
CA PHE A 20 17.40 16.71 -9.28
C PHE A 20 18.92 16.60 -9.37
N THR A 21 19.59 16.76 -8.26
CA THR A 21 21.03 16.56 -8.14
C THR A 21 21.36 15.38 -7.25
N VAL A 22 22.47 14.71 -7.54
CA VAL A 22 22.98 13.61 -6.71
C VAL A 22 24.28 14.05 -6.07
N ILE A 23 24.38 13.86 -4.75
CA ILE A 23 25.57 14.25 -3.96
C ILE A 23 26.02 13.07 -3.13
N GLN A 24 27.26 12.63 -3.34
CA GLN A 24 27.94 11.70 -2.44
C GLN A 24 28.73 12.51 -1.40
N THR A 25 28.44 12.30 -0.12
CA THR A 25 28.99 13.15 0.95
C THR A 25 30.47 12.86 1.30
N GLY A 26 31.01 11.71 0.88
CA GLY A 26 32.33 11.26 1.30
C GLY A 26 32.41 10.95 2.81
N LYS A 27 31.28 10.69 3.47
CA LYS A 27 31.20 10.45 4.93
C LYS A 27 30.39 9.19 5.21
N LYS A 28 30.64 8.62 6.41
CA LYS A 28 29.76 7.62 7.04
C LYS A 28 28.65 8.32 7.81
N SER A 29 27.47 7.70 7.83
CA SER A 29 26.37 8.06 8.70
C SER A 29 25.88 6.83 9.46
N SER A 30 25.67 6.95 10.77
CA SER A 30 25.10 5.88 11.59
C SER A 30 23.56 5.91 11.59
N LYS A 31 22.95 6.97 11.05
CA LYS A 31 21.49 7.18 11.08
C LYS A 31 20.79 6.80 9.79
N VAL A 32 21.36 7.15 8.64
CA VAL A 32 20.74 6.96 7.33
C VAL A 32 21.81 6.67 6.27
N ASN A 33 21.44 5.93 5.24
CA ASN A 33 22.30 5.66 4.09
C ASN A 33 22.14 6.71 2.99
N GLY A 34 20.96 7.27 2.85
CA GLY A 34 20.62 8.34 1.94
C GLY A 34 19.59 9.29 2.54
N LEU A 35 19.37 10.40 1.86
CA LEU A 35 18.38 11.41 2.23
C LEU A 35 17.96 12.17 0.97
N TYR A 36 16.66 12.35 0.76
CA TYR A 36 16.12 13.29 -0.21
C TYR A 36 15.76 14.61 0.45
N ASN A 37 16.28 15.71 -0.10
CA ASN A 37 15.92 17.07 0.31
C ASN A 37 14.90 17.67 -0.67
N PRO A 38 13.60 17.78 -0.30
CA PRO A 38 12.58 18.29 -1.21
C PRO A 38 12.71 19.79 -1.52
N ALA A 39 13.39 20.58 -0.67
CA ALA A 39 13.53 22.01 -0.89
C ALA A 39 14.55 22.34 -2.00
N THR A 40 15.57 21.50 -2.15
CA THR A 40 16.65 21.68 -3.13
C THR A 40 16.65 20.61 -4.23
N CYS A 41 15.72 19.64 -4.18
CA CYS A 41 15.68 18.47 -5.05
C CYS A 41 17.01 17.69 -5.08
N GLU A 42 17.64 17.54 -3.91
CA GLU A 42 18.92 16.86 -3.78
C GLU A 42 18.75 15.44 -3.23
N ILE A 43 19.34 14.48 -3.93
CA ILE A 43 19.53 13.11 -3.46
C ILE A 43 20.93 13.00 -2.86
N ILE A 44 21.00 12.88 -1.54
CA ILE A 44 22.25 12.86 -0.77
C ILE A 44 22.54 11.41 -0.37
N LEU A 45 23.73 10.91 -0.66
CA LEU A 45 24.15 9.55 -0.37
C LEU A 45 25.37 9.55 0.55
N HIS A 46 25.31 8.81 1.65
CA HIS A 46 26.46 8.61 2.53
C HIS A 46 27.30 7.42 2.01
N ASN A 47 28.04 7.68 0.94
CA ASN A 47 28.69 6.66 0.12
C ASN A 47 29.73 5.80 0.85
N LEU A 48 30.27 6.24 1.99
CA LEU A 48 31.15 5.39 2.81
C LEU A 48 30.40 4.36 3.67
N ASN A 49 29.06 4.35 3.63
CA ASN A 49 28.25 3.29 4.23
C ASN A 49 28.15 2.04 3.32
N PHE A 50 28.48 2.17 2.04
CA PHE A 50 28.28 1.11 1.05
C PHE A 50 29.57 0.40 0.72
N SER A 51 29.46 -0.92 0.51
CA SER A 51 30.55 -1.77 0.09
C SER A 51 30.54 -2.03 -1.43
N THR A 52 29.37 -1.84 -2.06
CA THR A 52 29.18 -2.16 -3.48
C THR A 52 28.38 -1.05 -4.19
N ASP A 53 28.58 -0.92 -5.51
CA ASP A 53 27.77 -0.03 -6.34
C ASP A 53 26.28 -0.43 -6.33
N ASN A 54 25.98 -1.71 -6.13
CA ASN A 54 24.62 -2.22 -6.06
C ASN A 54 23.85 -1.65 -4.85
N GLU A 55 24.51 -1.50 -3.70
CA GLU A 55 23.93 -0.87 -2.50
C GLU A 55 23.70 0.63 -2.71
N ILE A 56 24.62 1.30 -3.43
CA ILE A 56 24.47 2.70 -3.82
C ILE A 56 23.22 2.88 -4.69
N VAL A 57 23.07 2.05 -5.73
CA VAL A 57 21.94 2.09 -6.65
C VAL A 57 20.63 1.85 -5.93
N TYR A 58 20.55 0.84 -5.05
CA TYR A 58 19.36 0.56 -4.25
C TYR A 58 18.93 1.78 -3.42
N THR A 59 19.88 2.41 -2.72
CA THR A 59 19.60 3.60 -1.90
C THR A 59 19.24 4.80 -2.77
N ALA A 60 19.95 5.00 -3.89
CA ALA A 60 19.63 6.09 -4.82
C ALA A 60 18.22 5.97 -5.43
N ILE A 61 17.76 4.75 -5.75
CA ILE A 61 16.38 4.48 -6.19
C ILE A 61 15.37 4.80 -5.08
N HIS A 62 15.71 4.49 -3.82
CA HIS A 62 14.87 4.83 -2.67
C HIS A 62 14.65 6.36 -2.58
N GLU A 63 15.72 7.15 -2.68
CA GLU A 63 15.63 8.62 -2.64
C GLU A 63 14.99 9.19 -3.90
N LEU A 64 15.20 8.60 -5.09
CA LEU A 64 14.46 8.96 -6.30
C LEU A 64 12.95 8.77 -6.12
N THR A 65 12.54 7.71 -5.42
CA THR A 65 11.13 7.47 -5.14
C THR A 65 10.53 8.60 -4.32
N HIS A 66 11.24 9.11 -3.31
CA HIS A 66 10.82 10.30 -2.57
C HIS A 66 10.70 11.52 -3.47
N HIS A 67 11.68 11.74 -4.37
CA HIS A 67 11.66 12.83 -5.32
C HIS A 67 10.42 12.79 -6.23
N VAL A 68 10.19 11.66 -6.89
CA VAL A 68 9.06 11.49 -7.82
C VAL A 68 7.70 11.62 -7.11
N LEU A 69 7.56 11.07 -5.92
CA LEU A 69 6.31 11.20 -5.16
C LEU A 69 6.04 12.64 -4.73
N THR A 70 7.09 13.40 -4.43
CA THR A 70 6.98 14.80 -4.02
C THR A 70 6.66 15.72 -5.20
N THR A 71 7.35 15.53 -6.33
CA THR A 71 7.36 16.51 -7.43
C THR A 71 6.36 16.17 -8.54
N GLU A 72 6.12 14.86 -8.80
CA GLU A 72 5.34 14.43 -9.96
C GLU A 72 3.95 13.89 -9.58
N LYS A 73 3.78 13.39 -8.36
CA LYS A 73 2.53 12.79 -7.91
C LYS A 73 1.79 13.56 -6.82
N ASP A 74 2.35 14.71 -6.39
CA ASP A 74 1.80 15.58 -5.33
C ASP A 74 1.33 14.80 -4.08
N VAL A 75 2.14 13.84 -3.67
CA VAL A 75 1.84 13.05 -2.47
C VAL A 75 2.28 13.82 -1.23
N LYS A 76 1.32 14.43 -0.54
CA LYS A 76 1.53 15.28 0.66
C LYS A 76 2.40 14.66 1.76
N SER A 77 2.50 13.33 1.80
CA SER A 77 3.29 12.57 2.78
C SER A 77 4.42 11.77 2.12
N SER A 78 5.14 12.37 1.17
CA SER A 78 6.27 11.73 0.48
C SER A 78 7.40 11.28 1.41
N LYS A 79 7.48 11.84 2.62
CA LYS A 79 8.44 11.42 3.66
C LYS A 79 8.08 10.09 4.32
N SER A 80 6.83 9.63 4.23
CA SER A 80 6.40 8.35 4.80
C SER A 80 6.57 7.21 3.80
N HIS A 81 7.06 6.07 4.26
CA HIS A 81 7.14 4.84 3.47
C HIS A 81 5.78 4.15 3.40
N SER A 82 4.81 4.81 2.77
CA SER A 82 3.44 4.32 2.57
C SER A 82 3.39 3.20 1.51
N GLY A 83 2.23 2.55 1.34
CA GLY A 83 2.03 1.56 0.29
C GLY A 83 2.32 2.09 -1.12
N ILE A 84 2.00 3.37 -1.40
CA ILE A 84 2.32 4.02 -2.68
C ILE A 84 3.84 4.17 -2.86
N PHE A 85 4.56 4.51 -1.78
CA PHE A 85 6.00 4.59 -1.79
C PHE A 85 6.62 3.24 -2.18
N TRP A 86 6.26 2.17 -1.46
CA TRP A 86 6.80 0.84 -1.73
C TRP A 86 6.43 0.31 -3.10
N ALA A 87 5.20 0.53 -3.57
CA ALA A 87 4.82 0.14 -4.93
C ALA A 87 5.69 0.84 -5.98
N THR A 88 5.83 2.19 -5.89
CA THR A 88 6.66 2.97 -6.82
C THR A 88 8.14 2.57 -6.73
N PHE A 89 8.65 2.36 -5.52
CA PHE A 89 10.03 1.92 -5.30
C PHE A 89 10.31 0.57 -5.97
N TYR A 90 9.45 -0.41 -5.78
CA TYR A 90 9.62 -1.72 -6.40
C TYR A 90 9.43 -1.70 -7.91
N ASP A 91 8.57 -0.84 -8.45
CA ASP A 91 8.47 -0.65 -9.90
C ASP A 91 9.79 -0.10 -10.48
N PHE A 92 10.43 0.86 -9.81
CA PHE A 92 11.74 1.35 -10.22
C PHE A 92 12.83 0.31 -10.04
N LEU A 93 12.79 -0.48 -8.98
CA LEU A 93 13.77 -1.52 -8.73
C LEU A 93 13.68 -2.64 -9.78
N ASP A 94 12.46 -3.05 -10.15
CA ASP A 94 12.24 -4.04 -11.22
C ASP A 94 12.78 -3.51 -12.56
N LYS A 95 12.49 -2.25 -12.90
CA LYS A 95 13.04 -1.62 -14.10
C LYS A 95 14.56 -1.52 -14.06
N ALA A 96 15.15 -1.26 -12.89
CA ALA A 96 16.60 -1.22 -12.73
C ALA A 96 17.24 -2.61 -12.96
N ILE A 97 16.54 -3.69 -12.57
CA ILE A 97 16.97 -5.06 -12.85
C ILE A 97 16.90 -5.34 -14.36
N GLU A 98 15.81 -4.98 -15.02
CA GLU A 98 15.66 -5.16 -16.48
C GLU A 98 16.74 -4.43 -17.28
N LEU A 99 17.16 -3.24 -16.80
CA LEU A 99 18.21 -2.42 -17.41
C LEU A 99 19.63 -2.85 -16.99
N GLY A 100 19.78 -3.87 -16.14
CA GLY A 100 21.07 -4.31 -15.63
C GLY A 100 21.79 -3.31 -14.71
N LEU A 101 21.05 -2.34 -14.16
CA LEU A 101 21.56 -1.32 -13.24
C LEU A 101 21.63 -1.81 -11.78
N TYR A 102 20.79 -2.77 -11.44
CA TYR A 102 20.71 -3.40 -10.13
C TYR A 102 20.57 -4.91 -10.28
N SER A 103 21.14 -5.66 -9.37
CA SER A 103 20.98 -7.11 -9.34
C SER A 103 20.65 -7.60 -7.92
N ARG A 104 19.72 -8.58 -7.85
CA ARG A 104 19.39 -9.27 -6.60
C ARG A 104 20.37 -10.40 -6.35
N ASN A 105 21.67 -10.07 -6.21
CA ASN A 105 22.71 -11.06 -5.89
C ASN A 105 22.45 -11.61 -4.48
N ARG A 106 22.00 -12.85 -4.41
CA ARG A 106 21.75 -13.58 -3.16
C ARG A 106 22.69 -14.77 -3.08
N SER A 107 23.16 -15.03 -1.88
CA SER A 107 23.92 -16.26 -1.63
C SER A 107 23.03 -17.50 -1.78
N ASP A 108 23.64 -18.66 -2.03
CA ASP A 108 22.92 -19.93 -2.09
C ASP A 108 22.19 -20.23 -0.78
N GLU A 109 22.80 -19.87 0.35
CA GLU A 109 22.18 -19.97 1.68
C GLU A 109 20.88 -19.14 1.75
N THR A 110 20.92 -17.86 1.32
CA THR A 110 19.76 -16.99 1.29
C THR A 110 18.67 -17.54 0.37
N ASN A 111 19.03 -18.04 -0.81
CA ASN A 111 18.08 -18.65 -1.74
C ASN A 111 17.40 -19.89 -1.14
N ASN A 112 18.18 -20.75 -0.47
CA ASN A 112 17.63 -21.93 0.19
C ASN A 112 16.66 -21.57 1.33
N LEU A 113 16.99 -20.58 2.15
CA LEU A 113 16.09 -20.09 3.21
C LEU A 113 14.80 -19.50 2.64
N ILE A 114 14.87 -18.80 1.50
CA ILE A 114 13.68 -18.28 0.81
C ILE A 114 12.78 -19.43 0.34
N GLU A 115 13.33 -20.48 -0.25
CA GLU A 115 12.55 -21.64 -0.71
C GLU A 115 11.90 -22.38 0.47
N GLN A 116 12.63 -22.60 1.56
CA GLN A 116 12.06 -23.18 2.79
C GLN A 116 10.90 -22.32 3.34
N ALA A 117 11.06 -20.99 3.37
CA ALA A 117 10.02 -20.10 3.84
C ALA A 117 8.77 -20.17 2.94
N LYS A 118 8.94 -20.24 1.61
CA LYS A 118 7.82 -20.40 0.68
C LYS A 118 7.10 -21.73 0.86
N GLU A 119 7.81 -22.80 1.16
CA GLU A 119 7.22 -24.11 1.40
C GLU A 119 6.37 -24.12 2.66
N ILE A 120 6.88 -23.56 3.76
CA ILE A 120 6.11 -23.36 5.00
C ILE A 120 4.87 -22.49 4.77
N GLN A 121 4.99 -21.42 3.98
CA GLN A 121 3.82 -20.60 3.62
C GLN A 121 2.73 -21.43 2.92
N LYS A 122 3.10 -22.31 1.98
CA LYS A 122 2.15 -23.22 1.32
C LYS A 122 1.48 -24.18 2.32
N GLU A 123 2.25 -24.71 3.26
CA GLU A 123 1.72 -25.57 4.31
C GLU A 123 0.71 -24.85 5.20
N ILE A 124 1.00 -23.62 5.61
CA ILE A 124 0.09 -22.77 6.40
C ILE A 124 -1.22 -22.54 5.63
N ILE A 125 -1.14 -22.21 4.34
CA ILE A 125 -2.32 -22.04 3.48
C ILE A 125 -3.15 -23.30 3.42
N ASN A 126 -2.53 -24.46 3.21
CA ASN A 126 -3.21 -25.75 3.17
C ASN A 126 -3.84 -26.12 4.52
N ALA A 127 -3.16 -25.83 5.63
CA ALA A 127 -3.69 -26.05 6.97
C ALA A 127 -4.92 -25.15 7.24
N GLN A 128 -4.89 -23.89 6.81
CA GLN A 128 -6.02 -22.97 6.92
C GLN A 128 -7.23 -23.43 6.09
N LYS A 129 -7.02 -23.97 4.88
CA LYS A 129 -8.09 -24.56 4.06
C LYS A 129 -8.75 -25.74 4.80
N LYS A 130 -7.95 -26.69 5.27
CA LYS A 130 -8.44 -27.84 6.01
C LYS A 130 -9.21 -27.44 7.28
N LEU A 131 -8.70 -26.45 8.01
CA LEU A 131 -9.39 -25.91 9.19
C LEU A 131 -10.74 -25.28 8.82
N GLY A 132 -10.80 -24.52 7.73
CA GLY A 132 -12.05 -23.94 7.22
C GLY A 132 -13.09 -25.02 6.87
N GLU A 133 -12.66 -26.13 6.24
CA GLU A 133 -13.52 -27.26 5.93
C GLU A 133 -14.09 -27.91 7.19
N ILE A 134 -13.26 -28.13 8.20
CA ILE A 134 -13.70 -28.72 9.48
C ILE A 134 -14.67 -27.78 10.19
N ILE A 135 -14.40 -26.48 10.21
CA ILE A 135 -15.31 -25.48 10.80
C ILE A 135 -16.66 -25.49 10.07
N GLY A 136 -16.68 -25.59 8.73
CA GLY A 136 -17.91 -25.72 7.96
C GLY A 136 -18.74 -26.95 8.40
N LYS A 137 -18.10 -28.12 8.48
CA LYS A 137 -18.75 -29.36 8.97
C LYS A 137 -19.25 -29.24 10.41
N LEU A 138 -18.51 -28.49 11.24
CA LEU A 138 -18.90 -28.22 12.63
C LEU A 138 -20.18 -27.38 12.69
N PHE A 139 -20.31 -26.35 11.87
CA PHE A 139 -21.53 -25.55 11.74
C PHE A 139 -22.73 -26.40 11.35
N ASP A 140 -22.56 -27.30 10.36
CA ASP A 140 -23.60 -28.20 9.92
C ASP A 140 -24.01 -29.18 11.05
N SER A 141 -23.02 -29.72 11.77
CA SER A 141 -23.26 -30.64 12.91
C SER A 141 -24.00 -29.95 14.04
N CYS A 142 -23.54 -28.78 14.48
CA CYS A 142 -24.20 -28.01 15.55
C CYS A 142 -25.65 -27.68 15.18
N THR A 143 -25.88 -27.26 13.93
CA THR A 143 -27.22 -26.95 13.41
C THR A 143 -28.12 -28.18 13.48
N LYS A 144 -27.63 -29.34 13.03
CA LYS A 144 -28.37 -30.61 13.04
C LYS A 144 -28.72 -31.08 14.45
N ASN A 145 -27.83 -30.88 15.42
CA ASN A 145 -27.96 -31.36 16.78
C ASN A 145 -28.55 -30.29 17.74
N SER A 146 -28.95 -29.13 17.23
CA SER A 146 -29.44 -28.00 18.04
C SER A 146 -28.43 -27.48 19.08
N GLU A 147 -27.13 -27.60 18.77
CA GLU A 147 -26.02 -27.12 19.59
C GLU A 147 -25.69 -25.65 19.27
N ARG A 148 -25.06 -24.98 20.23
CA ARG A 148 -24.66 -23.57 20.05
C ARG A 148 -23.28 -23.47 19.39
N VAL A 149 -23.26 -23.21 18.10
CA VAL A 149 -22.02 -23.10 17.32
C VAL A 149 -21.10 -22.01 17.83
N GLU A 150 -21.67 -20.92 18.37
CA GLU A 150 -20.89 -19.81 18.93
C GLU A 150 -20.06 -20.25 20.14
N ASP A 151 -20.63 -21.10 21.01
CA ASP A 151 -19.95 -21.64 22.18
C ASP A 151 -18.75 -22.50 21.75
N VAL A 152 -18.99 -23.41 20.83
CA VAL A 152 -17.93 -24.30 20.30
C VAL A 152 -16.80 -23.49 19.64
N ILE A 153 -17.12 -22.48 18.84
CA ILE A 153 -16.10 -21.65 18.15
C ILE A 153 -15.29 -20.81 19.13
N GLU A 154 -15.97 -20.13 20.07
CA GLU A 154 -15.29 -19.17 20.95
C GLU A 154 -14.69 -19.84 22.18
N HIS A 155 -15.36 -20.83 22.77
CA HIS A 155 -14.93 -21.50 23.98
C HIS A 155 -14.00 -22.68 23.69
N ASP A 156 -14.42 -23.63 22.83
CA ASP A 156 -13.65 -24.85 22.61
C ASP A 156 -12.50 -24.65 21.63
N LEU A 157 -12.72 -23.93 20.52
CA LEU A 157 -11.68 -23.66 19.53
C LEU A 157 -10.87 -22.40 19.83
N GLN A 158 -11.33 -21.53 20.74
CA GLN A 158 -10.67 -20.27 21.12
C GLN A 158 -10.38 -19.35 19.92
N ILE A 159 -11.24 -19.33 18.93
CA ILE A 159 -11.15 -18.46 17.77
C ILE A 159 -12.35 -17.51 17.69
N THR A 160 -12.14 -16.31 17.17
CA THR A 160 -13.25 -15.38 17.01
C THR A 160 -14.20 -15.82 15.90
N ARG A 161 -15.50 -15.49 16.02
CA ARG A 161 -16.51 -15.73 14.97
C ARG A 161 -16.12 -15.13 13.62
N SER A 162 -15.47 -13.97 13.64
CA SER A 162 -14.96 -13.32 12.42
C SER A 162 -13.87 -14.17 11.75
N LYS A 163 -12.96 -14.73 12.55
CA LYS A 163 -11.90 -15.62 12.05
C LYS A 163 -12.46 -16.94 11.52
N ALA A 164 -13.43 -17.53 12.21
CA ALA A 164 -14.12 -18.73 11.73
C ALA A 164 -14.80 -18.50 10.38
N LYS A 165 -15.54 -17.39 10.22
CA LYS A 165 -16.16 -16.99 8.95
C LYS A 165 -15.14 -16.72 7.85
N GLU A 166 -14.00 -16.13 8.19
CA GLU A 166 -12.90 -15.93 7.24
C GLU A 166 -12.36 -17.28 6.74
N LEU A 167 -12.06 -18.20 7.66
CA LEU A 167 -11.55 -19.52 7.32
C LEU A 167 -12.52 -20.33 6.46
N MET A 168 -13.83 -20.27 6.75
CA MET A 168 -14.85 -20.94 5.93
C MET A 168 -14.94 -20.36 4.51
N LYS A 169 -14.76 -19.05 4.33
CA LYS A 169 -14.73 -18.42 2.98
C LYS A 169 -13.54 -18.88 2.15
N VAL A 170 -12.46 -19.26 2.79
CA VAL A 170 -11.27 -19.83 2.17
C VAL A 170 -11.57 -21.14 1.44
N GLN A 171 -12.52 -21.93 1.93
CA GLN A 171 -12.94 -23.20 1.36
C GLN A 171 -13.49 -23.05 -0.09
N GLY A 172 -14.16 -21.94 -0.39
CA GLY A 172 -14.78 -21.68 -1.71
C GLY A 172 -13.87 -21.02 -2.76
N ASN A 173 -12.69 -20.55 -2.36
CA ASN A 173 -11.74 -19.89 -3.24
C ASN A 173 -10.39 -20.61 -3.23
N GLU A 174 -9.86 -20.92 -4.40
CA GLU A 174 -8.60 -21.66 -4.55
C GLU A 174 -7.36 -20.98 -3.92
N THR A 175 -7.51 -19.77 -3.39
CA THR A 175 -6.40 -18.97 -2.89
C THR A 175 -6.72 -18.26 -1.57
N THR A 176 -6.05 -18.70 -0.51
CA THR A 176 -5.99 -18.05 0.81
C THR A 176 -4.88 -17.01 0.89
N ASP A 177 -4.16 -16.82 -0.17
CA ASP A 177 -3.06 -15.90 -0.28
C ASP A 177 -3.55 -14.44 -0.16
N GLU A 178 -2.81 -13.64 0.57
CA GLU A 178 -3.06 -12.19 0.71
C GLU A 178 -3.21 -11.54 -0.67
N LEU A 179 -2.41 -11.95 -1.64
CA LEU A 179 -2.45 -11.47 -3.02
C LEU A 179 -3.80 -11.72 -3.68
N SER A 180 -4.38 -12.89 -3.50
CA SER A 180 -5.69 -13.21 -4.10
C SER A 180 -6.84 -12.47 -3.44
N LYS A 181 -6.76 -12.21 -2.13
CA LYS A 181 -7.71 -11.32 -1.45
C LYS A 181 -7.66 -9.92 -2.04
N ILE A 182 -6.45 -9.42 -2.34
CA ILE A 182 -6.24 -8.12 -2.96
C ILE A 182 -6.80 -8.09 -4.38
N VAL A 183 -6.49 -9.07 -5.21
CA VAL A 183 -7.02 -9.20 -6.57
C VAL A 183 -8.54 -9.23 -6.55
N ASN A 184 -9.14 -10.02 -5.65
CA ASN A 184 -10.60 -10.12 -5.52
C ASN A 184 -11.25 -8.85 -4.93
N SER A 185 -10.49 -7.96 -4.31
CA SER A 185 -11.00 -6.66 -3.84
C SER A 185 -11.20 -5.64 -4.96
N ALA A 186 -10.58 -5.85 -6.12
CA ALA A 186 -10.75 -4.99 -7.29
C ALA A 186 -12.19 -5.12 -7.82
N LYS A 187 -12.86 -3.97 -8.00
CA LYS A 187 -14.27 -3.91 -8.42
C LYS A 187 -14.44 -4.04 -9.93
N ASP A 188 -13.42 -3.67 -10.68
CA ASP A 188 -13.42 -3.68 -12.13
C ASP A 188 -12.74 -4.94 -12.67
N VAL A 189 -13.33 -5.55 -13.71
CA VAL A 189 -12.85 -6.80 -14.30
C VAL A 189 -11.46 -6.63 -14.94
N MET A 190 -11.20 -5.48 -15.58
CA MET A 190 -9.91 -5.20 -16.22
C MET A 190 -8.82 -4.97 -15.17
N ILE A 191 -9.16 -4.25 -14.09
CA ILE A 191 -8.25 -4.03 -12.96
C ILE A 191 -7.95 -5.36 -12.25
N LYS A 192 -8.96 -6.21 -12.08
CA LYS A 192 -8.79 -7.55 -11.51
C LYS A 192 -7.84 -8.41 -12.36
N ALA A 193 -8.02 -8.41 -13.67
CA ALA A 193 -7.13 -9.12 -14.60
C ALA A 193 -5.70 -8.57 -14.56
N ALA A 194 -5.53 -7.23 -14.52
CA ALA A 194 -4.22 -6.59 -14.39
C ALA A 194 -3.55 -6.91 -13.04
N ALA A 195 -4.31 -6.92 -11.95
CA ALA A 195 -3.80 -7.31 -10.63
C ALA A 195 -3.40 -8.80 -10.59
N GLN A 196 -4.19 -9.69 -11.21
CA GLN A 196 -3.84 -11.11 -11.33
C GLN A 196 -2.56 -11.30 -12.14
N LYS A 197 -2.43 -10.63 -13.29
CA LYS A 197 -1.21 -10.66 -14.09
C LYS A 197 0.00 -10.19 -13.28
N ALA A 198 -0.14 -9.15 -12.48
CA ALA A 198 0.95 -8.68 -11.62
C ALA A 198 1.37 -9.72 -10.56
N VAL A 199 0.44 -10.53 -10.05
CA VAL A 199 0.75 -11.68 -9.18
C VAL A 199 1.54 -12.73 -9.94
N ASP A 200 1.10 -13.08 -11.14
CA ASP A 200 1.75 -14.08 -11.99
C ASP A 200 3.18 -13.64 -12.40
N ASP A 201 3.36 -12.34 -12.64
CA ASP A 201 4.66 -11.70 -12.92
C ASP A 201 5.56 -11.56 -11.66
N GLY A 202 5.11 -12.04 -10.49
CA GLY A 202 5.89 -12.02 -9.25
C GLY A 202 6.06 -10.64 -8.62
N LYS A 203 5.14 -9.69 -8.87
CA LYS A 203 5.13 -8.37 -8.26
C LYS A 203 4.88 -8.44 -6.76
N THR A 204 5.36 -7.44 -6.03
CA THR A 204 5.18 -7.37 -4.57
C THR A 204 3.74 -7.10 -4.18
N VAL A 205 3.38 -7.45 -2.93
CA VAL A 205 2.05 -7.20 -2.35
C VAL A 205 1.61 -5.75 -2.53
N GLU A 206 2.53 -4.80 -2.33
CA GLU A 206 2.20 -3.37 -2.44
C GLU A 206 1.99 -2.92 -3.90
N GLN A 207 2.71 -3.50 -4.86
CA GLN A 207 2.46 -3.26 -6.29
C GLN A 207 1.08 -3.79 -6.70
N VAL A 208 0.73 -5.01 -6.29
CA VAL A 208 -0.60 -5.59 -6.57
C VAL A 208 -1.72 -4.78 -5.88
N LYS A 209 -1.52 -4.33 -4.63
CA LYS A 209 -2.46 -3.43 -3.94
C LYS A 209 -2.64 -2.10 -4.66
N ALA A 210 -1.57 -1.54 -5.20
CA ALA A 210 -1.64 -0.28 -5.96
C ALA A 210 -2.48 -0.44 -7.22
N ILE A 211 -2.30 -1.54 -7.96
CA ILE A 211 -3.09 -1.86 -9.16
C ILE A 211 -4.56 -2.10 -8.78
N ALA A 212 -4.83 -2.95 -7.78
CA ALA A 212 -6.19 -3.30 -7.37
C ALA A 212 -7.01 -2.09 -6.83
N LYS A 213 -6.33 -1.07 -6.31
CA LYS A 213 -6.95 0.18 -5.84
C LYS A 213 -7.11 1.24 -6.92
N GLN A 214 -6.57 1.03 -8.11
CA GLN A 214 -6.84 1.95 -9.22
C GLN A 214 -8.36 2.00 -9.42
N LYS A 215 -8.90 3.20 -9.47
CA LYS A 215 -10.24 3.38 -10.02
C LYS A 215 -10.10 3.05 -11.51
N ALA A 216 -11.01 2.26 -12.05
CA ALA A 216 -11.15 2.23 -13.50
C ALA A 216 -11.06 3.68 -13.95
N LYS A 217 -10.08 4.02 -14.79
CA LYS A 217 -10.15 5.29 -15.50
C LYS A 217 -11.52 5.19 -16.17
N ALA A 218 -12.49 5.95 -15.66
CA ALA A 218 -13.66 6.24 -16.43
C ALA A 218 -13.08 6.73 -17.75
N ILE A 219 -13.24 5.93 -18.80
CA ILE A 219 -13.11 6.43 -20.13
C ILE A 219 -14.02 7.63 -20.08
N ASP A 220 -13.54 8.81 -20.44
CA ASP A 220 -14.28 10.09 -20.41
C ASP A 220 -15.61 10.05 -21.20
N ASP A 221 -15.93 8.92 -21.79
CA ASP A 221 -17.18 8.60 -22.49
C ASP A 221 -18.35 8.24 -21.54
N ASP A 222 -18.16 8.02 -20.23
CA ASP A 222 -19.25 7.69 -19.31
C ASP A 222 -19.87 8.91 -18.61
N LEU A 223 -19.46 10.14 -18.96
CA LEU A 223 -20.16 11.36 -18.56
C LEU A 223 -21.58 11.51 -19.21
N GLU A 224 -21.96 10.58 -20.07
CA GLU A 224 -23.25 10.61 -20.77
C GLU A 224 -24.38 9.78 -20.13
N ASN A 225 -24.18 9.16 -18.96
CA ASN A 225 -25.31 8.50 -18.29
C ASN A 225 -26.03 9.47 -17.35
N PRO A 226 -27.19 10.05 -17.75
CA PRO A 226 -27.91 11.03 -16.96
C PRO A 226 -28.35 10.52 -15.58
N GLU A 227 -28.52 9.21 -15.40
CA GLU A 227 -28.91 8.64 -14.11
C GLU A 227 -27.76 8.61 -13.11
N GLN A 228 -26.53 8.30 -13.56
CA GLN A 228 -25.35 8.30 -12.69
C GLN A 228 -25.01 9.72 -12.26
N LEU A 229 -25.07 10.68 -13.18
CA LEU A 229 -24.90 12.10 -12.87
C LEU A 229 -25.94 12.61 -11.87
N ARG A 230 -27.21 12.20 -11.98
CA ARG A 230 -28.25 12.53 -11.02
C ARG A 230 -27.99 11.94 -9.63
N ARG A 231 -27.50 10.69 -9.54
CA ARG A 231 -27.13 10.03 -8.28
C ARG A 231 -25.94 10.72 -7.62
N GLU A 232 -24.93 11.06 -8.41
CA GLU A 232 -23.73 11.75 -7.90
C GLU A 232 -24.07 13.19 -7.48
N LYS A 233 -24.88 13.91 -8.25
CA LYS A 233 -25.42 15.22 -7.87
C LYS A 233 -26.13 15.15 -6.52
N LYS A 234 -27.07 14.23 -6.34
CA LYS A 234 -27.79 14.05 -5.08
C LYS A 234 -26.88 13.72 -3.90
N ARG A 235 -25.84 12.91 -4.14
CA ARG A 235 -24.83 12.59 -3.12
C ARG A 235 -24.04 13.83 -2.69
N LEU A 236 -23.60 14.64 -3.67
CA LEU A 236 -22.87 15.88 -3.42
C LEU A 236 -23.77 16.91 -2.70
N GLU A 237 -25.02 17.06 -3.07
CA GLU A 237 -25.98 17.92 -2.40
C GLU A 237 -26.15 17.53 -0.93
N THR A 238 -26.31 16.23 -0.62
CA THR A 238 -26.39 15.74 0.76
C THR A 238 -25.09 15.99 1.55
N GLN A 239 -23.94 15.91 0.90
CA GLN A 239 -22.67 16.20 1.53
C GLN A 239 -22.50 17.69 1.82
N ILE A 240 -22.91 18.57 0.92
CA ILE A 240 -22.93 20.02 1.10
C ILE A 240 -23.84 20.40 2.27
N GLU A 241 -25.04 19.83 2.36
CA GLU A 241 -25.96 20.06 3.46
C GLU A 241 -25.35 19.72 4.82
N ARG A 242 -24.74 18.54 4.96
CA ARG A 242 -24.02 18.14 6.18
C ARG A 242 -22.85 19.05 6.54
N LEU A 243 -22.11 19.54 5.55
CA LEU A 243 -21.01 20.46 5.77
C LEU A 243 -21.51 21.83 6.21
N ASN A 244 -22.61 22.31 5.65
CA ASN A 244 -23.24 23.56 6.06
C ASN A 244 -23.78 23.47 7.50
N ASP A 245 -24.46 22.37 7.87
CA ASP A 245 -24.92 22.14 9.25
C ASP A 245 -23.74 22.14 10.23
N ARG A 246 -22.61 21.52 9.81
CA ARG A 246 -21.40 21.51 10.63
C ARG A 246 -20.76 22.88 10.76
N LEU A 247 -20.79 23.68 9.69
CA LEU A 247 -20.28 25.05 9.70
C LEU A 247 -21.07 25.90 10.70
N VAL A 248 -22.43 25.84 10.64
CA VAL A 248 -23.30 26.54 11.59
C VAL A 248 -22.99 26.16 13.04
N GLN A 249 -22.82 24.86 13.33
CA GLN A 249 -22.44 24.40 14.68
C GLN A 249 -21.10 24.98 15.14
N VAL A 250 -20.12 25.05 14.23
CA VAL A 250 -18.79 25.63 14.56
C VAL A 250 -18.91 27.12 14.81
N GLU A 251 -19.69 27.85 13.99
CA GLU A 251 -19.95 29.29 14.17
C GLU A 251 -20.67 29.57 15.49
N GLU A 252 -21.72 28.84 15.84
CA GLU A 252 -22.41 28.94 17.13
C GLU A 252 -21.47 28.68 18.30
N THR A 253 -20.58 27.68 18.17
CA THR A 253 -19.59 27.36 19.20
C THR A 253 -18.56 28.49 19.37
N LEU A 254 -18.10 29.08 18.27
CA LEU A 254 -17.20 30.22 18.29
C LEU A 254 -17.83 31.45 18.95
N ILE A 255 -19.08 31.77 18.59
CA ILE A 255 -19.83 32.88 19.21
C ILE A 255 -20.00 32.64 20.72
N SER A 256 -20.29 31.40 21.14
CA SER A 256 -20.40 31.07 22.57
C SER A 256 -19.07 31.18 23.34
N MET A 257 -17.96 30.93 22.69
CA MET A 257 -16.62 31.07 23.27
C MET A 257 -16.17 32.55 23.35
N GLU A 258 -16.47 33.34 22.33
CA GLU A 258 -16.11 34.76 22.25
C GLU A 258 -17.01 35.62 23.14
N GLY A 259 -18.29 35.24 23.36
CA GLY A 259 -19.25 35.94 24.24
C GLY A 259 -19.05 35.70 25.74
N GLY A 260 -18.12 34.79 26.12
CA GLY A 260 -17.85 34.41 27.50
C GLY A 260 -16.78 35.29 28.23
N ASP A 261 -16.07 36.15 27.54
CA ASP A 261 -14.96 36.94 28.11
C ASP A 261 -15.32 38.36 28.57
N ASP A 262 -16.55 38.84 28.36
CA ASP A 262 -16.95 40.22 28.74
C ASP A 262 -17.54 40.36 30.13
N CYS A 263 -17.49 39.34 31.00
CA CYS A 263 -18.07 39.44 32.36
C CYS A 263 -17.06 39.26 33.52
N LYS A 264 -15.83 39.71 33.39
CA LYS A 264 -14.89 39.81 34.53
C LYS A 264 -14.00 41.04 34.48
N ALA A 265 -14.62 42.22 34.47
CA ALA A 265 -13.93 43.45 34.83
C ALA A 265 -14.95 44.46 35.40
N THR A 266 -15.44 44.28 36.63
CA THR A 266 -15.84 45.33 37.56
C THR A 266 -16.25 44.70 38.90
N VAL A 267 -15.28 44.63 39.83
CA VAL A 267 -15.44 45.07 41.23
C VAL A 267 -14.04 45.23 41.80
#